data_40801cfd82326b183621a009b0237f56
#
_entry.id   40801cfd82326b183621a009b0237f56
#
_cell.length_a   1.000
_cell.length_b   1.000
_cell.length_c   1.000
_cell.angle_alpha   90.00
_cell.angle_beta   90.00
_cell.angle_gamma   90.00
#
_symmetry.space_group_name_H-M   'P 1'
#
loop_
_entity.id
_entity.type
_entity.pdbx_description
1 polymer ?
#
loop_
_entity_poly.entity_id
_entity_poly.type
_entity_poly.pdbx_seq_one_letter_code
_entity_poly.pdbx_strand_id
1 'polypeptide(L)'
;MLLTVVHLTFAQIISKDLSFGSNGLSDVANYSYSWTMTQDSNGSIYSSYSVPNGNETFVYKLTTNGILDSNFGNNGKIQLPYYTYQCQSKMQPDGKLVIFGYGNVSGGISGSANVGIVYRILPSGQLDNTFGTNGVSVISNDFNSDTNGRSLGLLLQNGKILVYNSTAIYRLNANGSMDTSFGVNGSVAIQGNFYHGAFVVLDNQSNIICLTKINSPYSNSTIEKFNPNGQPLMNFGNNGVLQSNLDFAPFSTAIIDSNNKIVISKSNSTDNEVFRLNPNGTLDTTFNCALSVIHPTALAKSIIEKDGHYYIGGNQSSHPYIPYGSDESPIFFTKLTQSGSIASDFGYYADSSFANVDEIIVNNNNIISNIGGGIVKYLFNTTTLSTVDVTKTSLTISFENPVEQNLIYKSEEKVSKIEVYSLDGKLVKVLKDDNTNVSELVKGVYIAKTTFENGKILTKKLIKD
;
A
#
# COMPACT_ATOMS: atom_id res chain seq x y z
N MET A 1 2.30 -24.42 -35.34
CA MET A 1 2.82 -23.31 -34.54
C MET A 1 2.41 -23.61 -33.08
N LEU A 2 3.34 -24.23 -32.33
CA LEU A 2 3.08 -24.68 -30.96
C LEU A 2 3.29 -23.49 -30.03
N LEU A 3 2.24 -23.00 -29.43
CA LEU A 3 2.30 -21.95 -28.41
C LEU A 3 2.81 -22.60 -27.11
N THR A 4 4.08 -22.49 -26.82
CA THR A 4 4.64 -22.85 -25.52
C THR A 4 4.24 -21.78 -24.51
N VAL A 5 3.21 -22.06 -23.73
CA VAL A 5 2.89 -21.28 -22.53
C VAL A 5 3.98 -21.58 -21.50
N VAL A 6 4.92 -20.69 -21.36
CA VAL A 6 5.91 -20.73 -20.27
C VAL A 6 5.18 -20.27 -19.01
N HIS A 7 4.75 -21.22 -18.19
CA HIS A 7 4.34 -20.93 -16.83
C HIS A 7 5.61 -20.57 -16.02
N LEU A 8 5.87 -19.29 -15.87
CA LEU A 8 6.84 -18.80 -14.88
C LEU A 8 6.22 -19.03 -13.50
N THR A 9 6.56 -20.12 -12.84
CA THR A 9 6.32 -20.29 -11.42
C THR A 9 7.26 -19.34 -10.67
N PHE A 10 6.76 -18.16 -10.31
CA PHE A 10 7.47 -17.29 -9.39
C PHE A 10 7.49 -17.97 -8.03
N ALA A 11 8.67 -18.11 -7.43
CA ALA A 11 8.77 -18.45 -6.02
C ALA A 11 7.96 -17.38 -5.25
N GLN A 12 7.16 -17.80 -4.26
CA GLN A 12 6.36 -16.89 -3.45
C GLN A 12 7.31 -15.93 -2.74
N ILE A 13 7.35 -14.70 -3.23
CA ILE A 13 8.30 -13.67 -2.78
C ILE A 13 7.75 -12.97 -1.54
N ILE A 14 6.42 -12.99 -1.35
CA ILE A 14 5.71 -12.34 -0.25
C ILE A 14 5.14 -13.40 0.67
N SER A 15 5.31 -13.21 1.98
CA SER A 15 4.71 -14.05 3.01
C SER A 15 4.25 -13.22 4.20
N LYS A 16 3.16 -13.64 4.85
CA LYS A 16 2.69 -13.03 6.09
C LYS A 16 3.74 -13.21 7.19
N ASP A 17 4.05 -12.13 7.90
CA ASP A 17 4.95 -12.17 9.07
C ASP A 17 4.20 -12.67 10.30
N LEU A 18 4.22 -13.97 10.54
CA LEU A 18 3.53 -14.60 11.67
C LEU A 18 4.06 -14.17 13.05
N SER A 19 5.23 -13.53 13.10
CA SER A 19 5.79 -12.96 14.34
C SER A 19 5.21 -11.60 14.71
N PHE A 20 4.48 -10.96 13.78
CA PHE A 20 3.87 -9.66 13.99
C PHE A 20 2.53 -9.81 14.74
N GLY A 21 2.38 -9.13 15.87
CA GLY A 21 1.18 -9.20 16.70
C GLY A 21 0.89 -10.62 17.19
N SER A 22 -0.32 -11.10 16.91
CA SER A 22 -0.74 -12.48 17.14
C SER A 22 -0.97 -13.17 15.80
N ASN A 23 -0.13 -14.14 15.43
CA ASN A 23 -0.20 -14.86 14.16
C ASN A 23 -0.25 -13.94 12.91
N GLY A 24 0.54 -12.87 12.92
CA GLY A 24 0.66 -11.93 11.82
C GLY A 24 -0.39 -10.80 11.80
N LEU A 25 -1.18 -10.67 12.86
CA LEU A 25 -2.21 -9.65 13.00
C LEU A 25 -2.06 -8.89 14.33
N SER A 26 -2.11 -7.57 14.27
CA SER A 26 -2.33 -6.70 15.43
C SER A 26 -3.77 -6.20 15.40
N ASP A 27 -4.62 -6.79 16.25
CA ASP A 27 -6.03 -6.46 16.38
C ASP A 27 -6.27 -5.63 17.65
N VAL A 28 -5.82 -4.39 17.65
CA VAL A 28 -6.01 -3.48 18.77
C VAL A 28 -7.37 -2.80 18.75
N ALA A 29 -7.92 -2.61 17.55
CA ALA A 29 -9.18 -1.93 17.35
C ALA A 29 -10.40 -2.81 17.68
N ASN A 30 -10.23 -4.11 17.76
CA ASN A 30 -11.22 -5.11 18.20
C ASN A 30 -12.62 -4.85 17.60
N TYR A 31 -12.72 -4.90 16.27
CA TYR A 31 -13.92 -4.63 15.46
C TYR A 31 -14.40 -3.18 15.39
N SER A 32 -13.61 -2.22 15.88
CA SER A 32 -13.86 -0.80 15.69
C SER A 32 -13.29 -0.33 14.35
N TYR A 33 -13.82 0.75 13.77
CA TYR A 33 -13.30 1.30 12.52
C TYR A 33 -11.91 1.90 12.73
N SER A 34 -10.89 1.32 12.10
CA SER A 34 -9.55 1.90 12.00
C SER A 34 -9.46 2.78 10.75
N TRP A 35 -9.10 4.06 10.92
CA TRP A 35 -9.20 5.04 9.83
C TRP A 35 -7.86 5.37 9.17
N THR A 36 -6.77 5.26 9.90
CA THR A 36 -5.47 5.74 9.41
C THR A 36 -4.31 4.98 10.01
N MET A 37 -3.21 4.96 9.30
CA MET A 37 -1.97 4.37 9.76
C MET A 37 -0.79 5.25 9.36
N THR A 38 0.15 5.49 10.27
CA THR A 38 1.42 6.14 9.96
C THR A 38 2.55 5.51 10.74
N GLN A 39 3.79 5.72 10.31
CA GLN A 39 4.97 5.12 10.92
C GLN A 39 5.98 6.20 11.28
N ASP A 40 6.65 6.05 12.43
CA ASP A 40 7.79 6.89 12.77
C ASP A 40 9.11 6.38 12.18
N SER A 41 10.17 7.16 12.34
CA SER A 41 11.51 6.80 11.84
C SER A 41 12.12 5.55 12.48
N ASN A 42 11.59 5.11 13.64
CA ASN A 42 12.02 3.90 14.34
C ASN A 42 11.21 2.67 13.91
N GLY A 43 10.24 2.85 13.01
CA GLY A 43 9.38 1.78 12.53
C GLY A 43 8.18 1.48 13.43
N SER A 44 7.92 2.26 14.49
CA SER A 44 6.71 2.13 15.30
C SER A 44 5.50 2.61 14.49
N ILE A 45 4.38 1.94 14.66
CA ILE A 45 3.16 2.20 13.89
C ILE A 45 2.15 2.92 14.79
N TYR A 46 1.55 3.97 14.27
CA TYR A 46 0.47 4.70 14.93
C TYR A 46 -0.80 4.52 14.12
N SER A 47 -1.91 4.29 14.81
CA SER A 47 -3.22 4.21 14.18
C SER A 47 -4.28 4.73 15.13
N SER A 48 -5.50 4.95 14.62
CA SER A 48 -6.63 5.41 15.40
C SER A 48 -7.85 4.55 15.13
N TYR A 49 -8.72 4.44 16.12
CA TYR A 49 -10.02 3.82 15.96
C TYR A 49 -11.09 4.56 16.76
N SER A 50 -12.32 4.48 16.30
CA SER A 50 -13.47 5.09 16.93
C SER A 50 -14.44 4.02 17.44
N VAL A 51 -14.96 4.23 18.65
CA VAL A 51 -15.95 3.34 19.29
C VAL A 51 -17.32 4.05 19.26
N PRO A 52 -18.18 3.75 18.29
CA PRO A 52 -19.43 4.51 18.09
C PRO A 52 -20.36 4.51 19.31
N ASN A 53 -20.50 3.38 19.98
CA ASN A 53 -21.38 3.24 21.14
C ASN A 53 -20.84 3.91 22.41
N GLY A 54 -19.54 4.20 22.46
CA GLY A 54 -18.87 4.92 23.57
C GLY A 54 -18.66 6.40 23.27
N ASN A 55 -18.87 6.85 22.03
CA ASN A 55 -18.48 8.19 21.57
C ASN A 55 -17.02 8.51 21.89
N GLU A 56 -16.14 7.58 21.67
CA GLU A 56 -14.74 7.66 22.00
C GLU A 56 -13.88 7.45 20.75
N THR A 57 -12.77 8.16 20.67
CA THR A 57 -11.74 7.95 19.65
C THR A 57 -10.40 7.75 20.35
N PHE A 58 -9.72 6.69 19.97
CA PHE A 58 -8.42 6.34 20.52
C PHE A 58 -7.34 6.41 19.44
N VAL A 59 -6.16 6.80 19.89
CA VAL A 59 -4.91 6.63 19.13
C VAL A 59 -4.05 5.64 19.88
N TYR A 60 -3.44 4.72 19.16
CA TYR A 60 -2.54 3.73 19.72
C TYR A 60 -1.22 3.67 18.98
N LYS A 61 -0.20 3.21 19.68
CA LYS A 61 1.13 2.98 19.14
C LYS A 61 1.50 1.51 19.25
N LEU A 62 1.96 0.94 18.15
CA LEU A 62 2.54 -0.40 18.11
C LEU A 62 4.05 -0.30 17.97
N THR A 63 4.74 -1.25 18.58
CA THR A 63 6.14 -1.53 18.27
C THR A 63 6.28 -2.08 16.85
N THR A 64 7.50 -2.21 16.36
CA THR A 64 7.81 -2.84 15.06
C THR A 64 7.31 -4.29 14.93
N ASN A 65 7.01 -4.93 16.07
CA ASN A 65 6.49 -6.30 16.14
C ASN A 65 4.96 -6.35 16.26
N GLY A 66 4.26 -5.23 16.10
CA GLY A 66 2.79 -5.19 16.13
C GLY A 66 2.18 -5.31 17.53
N ILE A 67 2.94 -5.10 18.59
CA ILE A 67 2.48 -5.14 19.98
C ILE A 67 2.32 -3.71 20.49
N LEU A 68 1.31 -3.44 21.33
CA LEU A 68 1.14 -2.14 21.95
C LEU A 68 2.41 -1.68 22.67
N ASP A 69 2.87 -0.45 22.36
CA ASP A 69 4.00 0.18 23.05
C ASP A 69 3.52 0.75 24.40
N SER A 70 3.73 0.01 25.48
CA SER A 70 3.28 0.40 26.83
C SER A 70 3.83 1.75 27.32
N ASN A 71 4.86 2.29 26.70
CA ASN A 71 5.42 3.60 27.01
C ASN A 71 4.64 4.76 26.37
N PHE A 72 3.68 4.47 25.49
CA PHE A 72 2.87 5.48 24.81
C PHE A 72 1.53 5.65 25.56
N GLY A 73 1.27 6.87 26.05
CA GLY A 73 0.02 7.21 26.73
C GLY A 73 -0.27 6.31 27.94
N ASN A 74 -1.46 5.74 27.97
CA ASN A 74 -1.85 4.76 28.98
C ASN A 74 -1.83 3.35 28.35
N ASN A 75 -0.80 2.57 28.68
CA ASN A 75 -0.62 1.22 28.16
C ASN A 75 -0.75 1.11 26.63
N GLY A 76 -0.11 2.01 25.90
CA GLY A 76 -0.06 2.01 24.43
C GLY A 76 -1.17 2.79 23.75
N LYS A 77 -2.02 3.48 24.48
CA LYS A 77 -3.18 4.21 23.95
C LYS A 77 -3.36 5.59 24.58
N ILE A 78 -3.98 6.49 23.82
CA ILE A 78 -4.49 7.77 24.27
C ILE A 78 -5.92 7.92 23.79
N GLN A 79 -6.83 8.35 24.64
CA GLN A 79 -8.17 8.78 24.27
C GLN A 79 -8.13 10.25 23.82
N LEU A 80 -8.70 10.55 22.67
CA LEU A 80 -8.85 11.94 22.21
C LEU A 80 -9.95 12.66 23.00
N PRO A 81 -9.83 13.98 23.22
CA PRO A 81 -10.81 14.75 23.97
C PRO A 81 -12.21 14.76 23.37
N TYR A 82 -12.32 14.59 22.06
CA TYR A 82 -13.59 14.62 21.34
C TYR A 82 -13.74 13.37 20.49
N TYR A 83 -14.99 12.92 20.35
CA TYR A 83 -15.32 11.87 19.41
C TYR A 83 -15.10 12.38 17.98
N THR A 84 -14.21 11.72 17.25
CA THR A 84 -13.72 12.19 15.97
C THR A 84 -13.82 11.06 14.93
N TYR A 85 -14.48 11.38 13.83
CA TYR A 85 -14.67 10.46 12.72
C TYR A 85 -13.58 10.61 11.65
N GLN A 86 -13.35 9.55 10.88
CA GLN A 86 -12.55 9.54 9.65
C GLN A 86 -11.17 10.17 9.84
N CYS A 87 -10.49 9.75 10.91
CA CYS A 87 -9.18 10.28 11.23
C CYS A 87 -8.17 10.02 10.11
N GLN A 88 -7.39 11.05 9.82
CA GLN A 88 -6.19 11.01 9.00
C GLN A 88 -4.98 11.31 9.90
N SER A 89 -3.84 10.69 9.65
CA SER A 89 -2.65 10.94 10.46
C SER A 89 -1.40 11.18 9.61
N LYS A 90 -0.51 12.03 10.12
CA LYS A 90 0.82 12.25 9.56
C LYS A 90 1.84 12.43 10.67
N MET A 91 2.99 11.81 10.51
CA MET A 91 4.14 12.01 11.39
C MET A 91 4.92 13.24 10.95
N GLN A 92 5.17 14.18 11.87
CA GLN A 92 6.04 15.33 11.62
C GLN A 92 7.52 14.92 11.73
N PRO A 93 8.42 15.66 11.08
CA PRO A 93 9.87 15.35 11.15
C PRO A 93 10.47 15.36 12.56
N ASP A 94 9.84 16.07 13.51
CA ASP A 94 10.22 16.13 14.93
C ASP A 94 9.63 14.98 15.77
N GLY A 95 8.99 14.01 15.13
CA GLY A 95 8.40 12.83 15.77
C GLY A 95 7.03 13.07 16.41
N LYS A 96 6.44 14.24 16.25
CA LYS A 96 5.07 14.50 16.72
C LYS A 96 4.06 13.96 15.70
N LEU A 97 2.99 13.39 16.23
CA LEU A 97 1.90 12.87 15.42
C LEU A 97 0.82 13.94 15.27
N VAL A 98 0.43 14.26 14.04
CA VAL A 98 -0.73 15.10 13.75
C VAL A 98 -1.87 14.20 13.32
N ILE A 99 -3.06 14.41 13.90
CA ILE A 99 -4.30 13.72 13.55
C ILE A 99 -5.34 14.77 13.17
N PHE A 100 -6.06 14.50 12.10
CA PHE A 100 -7.19 15.31 11.65
C PHE A 100 -8.40 14.43 11.42
N GLY A 101 -9.54 14.92 11.81
CA GLY A 101 -10.84 14.33 11.51
C GLY A 101 -11.95 15.34 11.77
N TYR A 102 -13.19 14.92 11.71
CA TYR A 102 -14.32 15.77 12.02
C TYR A 102 -15.13 15.24 13.21
N GLY A 103 -15.76 16.13 13.91
CA GLY A 103 -16.55 15.75 15.09
C GLY A 103 -17.26 16.93 15.71
N ASN A 104 -17.84 16.70 16.89
CA ASN A 104 -18.56 17.71 17.64
C ASN A 104 -17.79 18.04 18.94
N VAL A 105 -17.41 19.29 19.10
CA VAL A 105 -16.69 19.76 20.30
C VAL A 105 -17.62 20.17 21.44
N SER A 106 -18.94 20.23 21.22
CA SER A 106 -19.94 20.62 22.23
C SER A 106 -20.47 19.46 23.08
N GLY A 107 -19.94 18.23 22.88
CA GLY A 107 -20.34 17.05 23.68
C GLY A 107 -21.73 16.47 23.39
N GLY A 108 -22.41 16.95 22.36
CA GLY A 108 -23.76 16.47 21.98
C GLY A 108 -23.74 15.63 20.71
N ILE A 109 -24.50 14.54 20.72
CA ILE A 109 -24.60 13.60 19.59
C ILE A 109 -25.55 14.09 18.49
N SER A 110 -26.31 15.13 18.73
CA SER A 110 -27.42 15.51 17.83
C SER A 110 -27.54 17.02 17.68
N GLY A 111 -27.40 17.49 16.44
CA GLY A 111 -27.87 18.82 16.01
C GLY A 111 -26.84 19.95 15.98
N SER A 112 -25.61 19.76 16.40
CA SER A 112 -24.52 20.75 16.22
C SER A 112 -23.74 20.45 14.95
N ALA A 113 -23.33 21.49 14.22
CA ALA A 113 -22.51 21.34 13.02
C ALA A 113 -21.19 20.63 13.38
N ASN A 114 -20.80 19.65 12.57
CA ASN A 114 -19.50 19.02 12.72
C ASN A 114 -18.40 20.01 12.31
N VAL A 115 -17.33 20.04 13.09
CA VAL A 115 -16.16 20.88 12.87
C VAL A 115 -14.95 20.01 12.52
N GLY A 116 -13.99 20.59 11.81
CA GLY A 116 -12.68 19.96 11.65
C GLY A 116 -11.89 20.05 12.95
N ILE A 117 -11.29 18.94 13.38
CA ILE A 117 -10.51 18.87 14.61
C ILE A 117 -9.12 18.34 14.28
N VAL A 118 -8.10 19.11 14.65
CA VAL A 118 -6.70 18.72 14.48
C VAL A 118 -6.07 18.56 15.84
N TYR A 119 -5.46 17.41 16.08
CA TYR A 119 -4.73 17.10 17.31
C TYR A 119 -3.24 17.02 16.99
N ARG A 120 -2.40 17.43 17.94
CA ARG A 120 -0.98 17.11 17.93
C ARG A 120 -0.59 16.34 19.18
N ILE A 121 0.06 15.19 18.96
CA ILE A 121 0.42 14.24 20.01
C ILE A 121 1.94 14.12 20.05
N LEU A 122 2.51 14.20 21.25
CA LEU A 122 3.94 13.99 21.51
C LEU A 122 4.31 12.50 21.37
N PRO A 123 5.58 12.16 21.14
CA PRO A 123 6.04 10.77 21.11
C PRO A 123 5.72 9.96 22.38
N SER A 124 5.50 10.66 23.53
CA SER A 124 5.07 10.05 24.79
C SER A 124 3.60 9.64 24.84
N GLY A 125 2.78 10.04 23.84
CA GLY A 125 1.33 9.83 23.85
C GLY A 125 0.54 10.89 24.61
N GLN A 126 1.14 12.02 24.94
CA GLN A 126 0.42 13.17 25.51
C GLN A 126 0.07 14.17 24.41
N LEU A 127 -1.03 14.90 24.59
CA LEU A 127 -1.33 16.05 23.74
C LEU A 127 -0.23 17.12 23.88
N ASP A 128 0.18 17.70 22.75
CA ASP A 128 1.18 18.77 22.74
C ASP A 128 0.53 20.12 23.10
N ASN A 129 0.62 20.54 24.34
CA ASN A 129 0.01 21.77 24.85
C ASN A 129 0.50 23.06 24.16
N THR A 130 1.56 22.98 23.33
CA THR A 130 2.04 24.11 22.51
C THR A 130 1.27 24.25 21.19
N PHE A 131 0.32 23.36 20.92
CA PHE A 131 -0.47 23.34 19.70
C PHE A 131 -1.93 23.69 19.99
N GLY A 132 -2.44 24.72 19.33
CA GLY A 132 -3.82 25.18 19.50
C GLY A 132 -4.16 25.48 20.96
N THR A 133 -5.28 24.95 21.42
CA THR A 133 -5.68 24.97 22.83
C THR A 133 -5.50 23.58 23.43
N ASN A 134 -4.53 23.41 24.31
CA ASN A 134 -4.24 22.14 24.97
C ASN A 134 -4.03 20.95 23.99
N GLY A 135 -3.32 21.19 22.89
CA GLY A 135 -3.02 20.16 21.88
C GLY A 135 -4.08 19.99 20.80
N VAL A 136 -5.09 20.86 20.77
CA VAL A 136 -6.23 20.77 19.84
C VAL A 136 -6.42 22.09 19.10
N SER A 137 -6.62 22.00 17.79
CA SER A 137 -7.05 23.11 16.93
C SER A 137 -8.42 22.76 16.31
N VAL A 138 -9.35 23.68 16.37
CA VAL A 138 -10.71 23.53 15.84
C VAL A 138 -10.90 24.45 14.65
N ILE A 139 -11.38 23.89 13.55
CA ILE A 139 -11.72 24.63 12.33
C ILE A 139 -13.24 24.73 12.28
N SER A 140 -13.76 25.92 12.59
CA SER A 140 -15.19 26.20 12.80
C SER A 140 -15.98 26.30 11.49
N ASN A 141 -15.72 25.46 10.49
CA ASN A 141 -16.50 25.39 9.27
C ASN A 141 -17.24 24.07 9.21
N ASP A 142 -18.33 24.07 8.45
CA ASP A 142 -19.16 22.89 8.30
C ASP A 142 -18.40 21.75 7.62
N PHE A 143 -17.95 20.80 8.41
CA PHE A 143 -17.40 19.53 7.99
C PHE A 143 -18.50 18.45 7.98
N ASN A 144 -19.73 18.84 7.64
CA ASN A 144 -20.83 17.89 7.56
C ASN A 144 -20.44 16.70 6.71
N SER A 145 -20.77 15.57 7.23
CA SER A 145 -20.44 14.26 6.70
C SER A 145 -20.63 14.18 5.18
N ASP A 146 -19.54 14.14 4.47
CA ASP A 146 -19.53 13.44 3.20
C ASP A 146 -19.98 12.01 3.50
N THR A 147 -21.18 11.67 3.08
CA THR A 147 -21.84 10.38 3.36
C THR A 147 -21.03 9.18 2.85
N ASN A 148 -19.94 9.42 2.12
CA ASN A 148 -19.05 8.41 1.56
C ASN A 148 -17.63 8.39 2.16
N GLY A 149 -17.30 9.25 3.14
CA GLY A 149 -16.07 9.15 3.92
C GLY A 149 -14.75 9.38 3.19
N ARG A 150 -14.75 9.91 1.97
CA ARG A 150 -13.57 9.91 1.08
C ARG A 150 -12.91 11.26 0.86
N SER A 151 -13.40 12.31 1.50
CA SER A 151 -13.02 13.69 1.19
C SER A 151 -12.23 14.39 2.26
N LEU A 152 -11.78 13.68 3.28
CA LEU A 152 -10.94 14.27 4.31
C LEU A 152 -9.49 13.91 4.08
N GLY A 153 -8.61 14.90 4.22
CA GLY A 153 -7.19 14.63 4.14
C GLY A 153 -6.35 15.59 4.95
N LEU A 154 -5.15 15.12 5.24
CA LEU A 154 -4.15 15.77 6.03
C LEU A 154 -2.81 15.71 5.29
N LEU A 155 -2.20 16.88 5.07
CA LEU A 155 -0.90 17.01 4.43
C LEU A 155 0.01 17.91 5.28
N LEU A 156 1.30 17.67 5.19
CA LEU A 156 2.33 18.53 5.79
C LEU A 156 3.01 19.34 4.69
N GLN A 157 3.06 20.66 4.84
CA GLN A 157 3.63 21.57 3.86
C GLN A 157 4.59 22.58 4.54
N ASN A 158 5.88 22.37 4.40
CA ASN A 158 6.90 23.33 4.88
C ASN A 158 6.70 23.72 6.35
N GLY A 159 6.47 22.75 7.23
CA GLY A 159 6.23 22.95 8.66
C GLY A 159 4.82 23.43 9.02
N LYS A 160 3.95 23.62 8.04
CA LYS A 160 2.53 23.95 8.21
C LYS A 160 1.67 22.69 7.98
N ILE A 161 0.42 22.76 8.40
CA ILE A 161 -0.53 21.65 8.31
C ILE A 161 -1.64 22.09 7.37
N LEU A 162 -1.85 21.32 6.30
CA LEU A 162 -3.00 21.44 5.43
C LEU A 162 -4.01 20.35 5.79
N VAL A 163 -5.25 20.76 5.93
CA VAL A 163 -6.39 19.84 6.02
C VAL A 163 -7.43 20.22 5.00
N TYR A 164 -8.18 19.25 4.49
CA TYR A 164 -9.18 19.52 3.49
C TYR A 164 -10.43 18.65 3.67
N ASN A 165 -11.52 19.15 3.16
CA ASN A 165 -12.76 18.42 2.90
C ASN A 165 -13.09 18.47 1.40
N SER A 166 -14.27 18.05 1.02
CA SER A 166 -14.74 18.05 -0.39
C SER A 166 -14.80 19.43 -1.06
N THR A 167 -14.84 20.52 -0.30
CA THR A 167 -15.13 21.87 -0.81
C THR A 167 -14.05 22.91 -0.51
N ALA A 168 -13.15 22.65 0.43
CA ALA A 168 -12.13 23.61 0.83
C ALA A 168 -10.86 22.96 1.41
N ILE A 169 -9.76 23.69 1.29
CA ILE A 169 -8.48 23.40 1.96
C ILE A 169 -8.23 24.49 2.98
N TYR A 170 -7.82 24.10 4.17
CA TYR A 170 -7.45 24.99 5.29
C TYR A 170 -5.98 24.80 5.63
N ARG A 171 -5.29 25.89 6.01
CA ARG A 171 -3.91 25.79 6.46
C ARG A 171 -3.75 26.29 7.89
N LEU A 172 -3.08 25.48 8.71
CA LEU A 172 -2.67 25.85 10.05
C LEU A 172 -1.18 26.12 10.11
N ASN A 173 -0.79 27.06 10.95
CA ASN A 173 0.59 27.28 11.35
C ASN A 173 1.11 26.11 12.20
N ALA A 174 2.40 26.03 12.41
CA ALA A 174 3.04 25.01 13.23
C ALA A 174 2.52 24.95 14.68
N ASN A 175 1.98 26.04 15.19
CA ASN A 175 1.38 26.13 16.53
C ASN A 175 -0.13 25.80 16.55
N GLY A 176 -0.72 25.43 15.42
CA GLY A 176 -2.15 25.09 15.32
C GLY A 176 -3.08 26.29 15.08
N SER A 177 -2.59 27.54 15.07
CA SER A 177 -3.43 28.69 14.70
C SER A 177 -3.72 28.69 13.19
N MET A 178 -4.88 29.23 12.78
CA MET A 178 -5.19 29.42 11.37
C MET A 178 -4.13 30.32 10.70
N ASP A 179 -3.61 29.90 9.57
CA ASP A 179 -2.69 30.69 8.77
C ASP A 179 -3.45 31.64 7.84
N THR A 180 -3.80 32.82 8.33
CA THR A 180 -4.60 33.79 7.58
C THR A 180 -3.95 34.34 6.32
N SER A 181 -2.67 34.05 6.08
CA SER A 181 -1.97 34.41 4.83
C SER A 181 -2.23 33.42 3.70
N PHE A 182 -2.88 32.27 3.99
CA PHE A 182 -3.20 31.26 2.99
C PHE A 182 -4.56 31.52 2.35
N GLY A 183 -4.59 31.60 1.02
CA GLY A 183 -5.82 31.84 0.27
C GLY A 183 -6.58 33.07 0.76
N VAL A 184 -7.81 32.88 1.19
CA VAL A 184 -8.66 33.90 1.82
C VAL A 184 -8.88 33.53 3.28
N ASN A 185 -8.33 34.32 4.20
CA ASN A 185 -8.46 34.09 5.64
C ASN A 185 -8.10 32.67 6.12
N GLY A 186 -7.11 32.04 5.51
CA GLY A 186 -6.61 30.70 5.89
C GLY A 186 -7.23 29.55 5.13
N SER A 187 -8.02 29.83 4.09
CA SER A 187 -8.67 28.78 3.31
C SER A 187 -8.65 29.05 1.79
N VAL A 188 -8.77 27.98 1.02
CA VAL A 188 -8.96 27.97 -0.42
C VAL A 188 -10.18 27.12 -0.73
N ALA A 189 -11.18 27.71 -1.40
CA ALA A 189 -12.30 26.94 -1.92
C ALA A 189 -11.84 26.11 -3.13
N ILE A 190 -12.30 24.88 -3.24
CA ILE A 190 -12.06 23.97 -4.37
C ILE A 190 -13.38 23.58 -5.02
N GLN A 191 -13.34 23.21 -6.31
CA GLN A 191 -14.52 22.85 -7.08
C GLN A 191 -14.99 21.40 -6.82
N GLY A 192 -14.91 20.93 -5.60
CA GLY A 192 -15.41 19.62 -5.19
C GLY A 192 -16.89 19.65 -4.81
N ASN A 193 -17.47 18.48 -4.67
CA ASN A 193 -18.81 18.33 -4.11
C ASN A 193 -18.89 17.14 -3.15
N PHE A 194 -19.93 17.11 -2.31
CA PHE A 194 -20.12 16.09 -1.27
C PHE A 194 -20.32 14.66 -1.82
N TYR A 195 -20.69 14.50 -3.10
CA TYR A 195 -21.02 13.19 -3.67
C TYR A 195 -19.81 12.45 -4.26
N HIS A 196 -18.82 13.20 -4.74
CA HIS A 196 -17.70 12.62 -5.48
C HIS A 196 -16.35 12.76 -4.79
N GLY A 197 -16.31 13.58 -3.73
CA GLY A 197 -15.11 13.81 -2.97
C GLY A 197 -14.07 14.70 -3.65
N ALA A 198 -13.01 14.96 -2.93
CA ALA A 198 -11.80 15.61 -3.42
C ALA A 198 -10.58 14.81 -2.99
N PHE A 199 -9.54 14.80 -3.80
CA PHE A 199 -8.23 14.29 -3.42
C PHE A 199 -7.20 15.40 -3.59
N VAL A 200 -6.45 15.70 -2.55
CA VAL A 200 -5.45 16.76 -2.56
C VAL A 200 -4.07 16.18 -2.35
N VAL A 201 -3.14 16.54 -3.19
CA VAL A 201 -1.73 16.13 -3.12
C VAL A 201 -0.81 17.34 -3.27
N LEU A 202 0.44 17.21 -2.83
CA LEU A 202 1.47 18.24 -3.00
C LEU A 202 2.49 17.78 -4.04
N ASP A 203 2.82 18.64 -4.98
CA ASP A 203 3.94 18.39 -5.90
C ASP A 203 5.29 18.68 -5.22
N ASN A 204 6.39 18.37 -5.90
CA ASN A 204 7.75 18.53 -5.37
C ASN A 204 8.15 19.99 -5.08
N GLN A 205 7.38 20.97 -5.56
CA GLN A 205 7.51 22.38 -5.24
C GLN A 205 6.54 22.83 -4.14
N SER A 206 5.85 21.91 -3.50
CA SER A 206 4.77 22.15 -2.52
C SER A 206 3.57 22.89 -3.12
N ASN A 207 3.38 22.91 -4.44
CA ASN A 207 2.13 23.33 -5.03
C ASN A 207 1.02 22.34 -4.69
N ILE A 208 -0.18 22.84 -4.55
CA ILE A 208 -1.35 22.06 -4.17
C ILE A 208 -2.08 21.65 -5.44
N ILE A 209 -2.34 20.36 -5.59
CA ILE A 209 -3.08 19.79 -6.72
C ILE A 209 -4.32 19.15 -6.16
N CYS A 210 -5.49 19.64 -6.60
CA CYS A 210 -6.79 19.12 -6.22
C CYS A 210 -7.40 18.37 -7.39
N LEU A 211 -7.79 17.13 -7.15
CA LEU A 211 -8.53 16.29 -8.06
C LEU A 211 -9.98 16.28 -7.59
N THR A 212 -10.89 16.76 -8.42
CA THR A 212 -12.30 16.90 -8.07
C THR A 212 -13.20 16.46 -9.22
N LYS A 213 -14.47 16.24 -8.92
CA LYS A 213 -15.51 16.05 -9.94
C LYS A 213 -16.67 16.99 -9.67
N ILE A 214 -17.04 17.78 -10.66
CA ILE A 214 -18.13 18.75 -10.59
C ILE A 214 -19.39 18.09 -11.15
N ASN A 215 -20.43 18.02 -10.35
CA ASN A 215 -21.84 17.71 -10.68
C ASN A 215 -22.18 16.79 -11.84
N SER A 216 -23.04 15.78 -11.55
CA SER A 216 -23.85 14.96 -12.45
C SER A 216 -23.10 13.85 -13.23
N PRO A 217 -23.79 12.77 -13.61
CA PRO A 217 -23.18 11.55 -14.15
C PRO A 217 -22.39 11.72 -15.46
N TYR A 218 -22.37 12.92 -16.07
CA TYR A 218 -21.69 13.18 -17.33
C TYR A 218 -20.61 14.25 -17.28
N SER A 219 -20.25 14.77 -16.10
CA SER A 219 -19.19 15.78 -16.01
C SER A 219 -17.82 15.14 -15.89
N ASN A 220 -16.88 15.64 -16.66
CA ASN A 220 -15.46 15.27 -16.58
C ASN A 220 -14.87 15.70 -15.24
N SER A 221 -13.80 15.04 -14.85
CA SER A 221 -13.07 15.40 -13.65
C SER A 221 -12.27 16.69 -13.87
N THR A 222 -12.00 17.40 -12.78
CA THR A 222 -11.30 18.68 -12.78
C THR A 222 -10.01 18.56 -11.98
N ILE A 223 -8.95 19.18 -12.45
CA ILE A 223 -7.68 19.34 -11.74
C ILE A 223 -7.49 20.83 -11.49
N GLU A 224 -7.41 21.22 -10.24
CA GLU A 224 -7.06 22.58 -9.83
C GLU A 224 -5.64 22.60 -9.28
N LYS A 225 -4.87 23.61 -9.65
CA LYS A 225 -3.50 23.75 -9.17
C LYS A 225 -3.28 25.14 -8.56
N PHE A 226 -2.80 25.12 -7.31
CA PHE A 226 -2.48 26.32 -6.55
C PHE A 226 -1.01 26.34 -6.16
N ASN A 227 -0.45 27.55 -6.06
CA ASN A 227 0.88 27.72 -5.46
C ASN A 227 0.86 27.37 -3.95
N PRO A 228 2.03 27.30 -3.27
CA PRO A 228 2.05 26.98 -1.85
C PRO A 228 1.25 27.92 -0.95
N ASN A 229 0.90 29.10 -1.39
CA ASN A 229 0.10 30.08 -0.64
C ASN A 229 -1.39 30.05 -0.97
N GLY A 230 -1.82 29.05 -1.76
CA GLY A 230 -3.24 28.88 -2.11
C GLY A 230 -3.73 29.81 -3.21
N GLN A 231 -2.86 30.43 -3.99
CA GLN A 231 -3.25 31.22 -5.16
C GLN A 231 -3.25 30.32 -6.40
N PRO A 232 -4.23 30.42 -7.30
CA PRO A 232 -4.27 29.65 -8.53
C PRO A 232 -3.00 29.82 -9.37
N LEU A 233 -2.46 28.73 -9.89
CA LEU A 233 -1.35 28.74 -10.83
C LEU A 233 -1.88 29.06 -12.23
N MET A 234 -1.85 30.33 -12.63
CA MET A 234 -2.47 30.86 -13.84
C MET A 234 -1.97 30.23 -15.15
N ASN A 235 -0.76 29.65 -15.13
CA ASN A 235 -0.16 28.93 -16.26
C ASN A 235 -0.57 27.44 -16.35
N PHE A 236 -1.40 26.95 -15.41
CA PHE A 236 -1.91 25.59 -15.44
C PHE A 236 -3.36 25.61 -15.97
N GLY A 237 -3.63 24.90 -17.05
CA GLY A 237 -4.94 24.85 -17.68
C GLY A 237 -5.47 26.25 -18.03
N ASN A 238 -6.72 26.52 -17.68
CA ASN A 238 -7.33 27.83 -17.79
C ASN A 238 -7.38 28.49 -16.40
N ASN A 239 -6.49 29.43 -16.13
CA ASN A 239 -6.42 30.17 -14.87
C ASN A 239 -6.30 29.24 -13.62
N GLY A 240 -5.46 28.23 -13.69
CA GLY A 240 -5.24 27.29 -12.58
C GLY A 240 -6.16 26.07 -12.58
N VAL A 241 -7.05 25.94 -13.57
CA VAL A 241 -8.05 24.87 -13.66
C VAL A 241 -7.92 24.14 -14.99
N LEU A 242 -7.81 22.83 -14.95
CA LEU A 242 -7.84 21.96 -16.11
C LEU A 242 -9.09 21.09 -16.06
N GLN A 243 -9.97 21.22 -17.06
CA GLN A 243 -11.05 20.26 -17.29
C GLN A 243 -10.45 19.04 -17.98
N SER A 244 -10.49 17.89 -17.34
CA SER A 244 -9.99 16.65 -17.91
C SER A 244 -11.06 15.96 -18.74
N ASN A 245 -10.69 15.44 -19.91
CA ASN A 245 -11.56 14.54 -20.67
C ASN A 245 -11.62 13.13 -20.05
N LEU A 246 -10.82 12.87 -19.02
CA LEU A 246 -10.81 11.62 -18.28
C LEU A 246 -11.78 11.72 -17.11
N ASP A 247 -12.60 10.70 -16.93
CA ASP A 247 -13.37 10.53 -15.71
C ASP A 247 -12.57 9.67 -14.73
N PHE A 248 -11.95 10.30 -13.74
CA PHE A 248 -11.17 9.60 -12.74
C PHE A 248 -11.83 9.54 -11.35
N ALA A 249 -13.08 9.93 -11.23
CA ALA A 249 -13.86 9.73 -10.01
C ALA A 249 -14.82 8.52 -10.13
N PRO A 250 -15.16 7.86 -9.03
CA PRO A 250 -14.67 8.10 -7.68
C PRO A 250 -13.21 7.64 -7.53
N PHE A 251 -12.44 8.45 -6.80
CA PHE A 251 -11.04 8.13 -6.52
C PHE A 251 -10.94 7.06 -5.44
N SER A 252 -9.95 6.19 -5.55
CA SER A 252 -9.49 5.38 -4.43
C SER A 252 -8.27 5.96 -3.77
N THR A 253 -7.31 6.44 -4.56
CA THR A 253 -6.10 7.10 -4.08
C THR A 253 -5.45 7.91 -5.19
N ALA A 254 -4.62 8.90 -4.82
CA ALA A 254 -3.72 9.59 -5.72
C ALA A 254 -2.40 9.93 -5.01
N ILE A 255 -1.31 9.91 -5.75
CA ILE A 255 0.03 10.32 -5.28
C ILE A 255 0.71 11.19 -6.32
N ILE A 256 1.72 11.94 -5.88
CA ILE A 256 2.73 12.54 -6.77
C ILE A 256 3.98 11.68 -6.71
N ASP A 257 4.48 11.27 -7.88
CA ASP A 257 5.70 10.48 -7.97
C ASP A 257 6.95 11.38 -7.96
N SER A 258 8.12 10.74 -7.88
CA SER A 258 9.43 11.41 -7.87
C SER A 258 9.71 12.25 -9.13
N ASN A 259 9.02 11.96 -10.24
CA ASN A 259 9.06 12.72 -11.48
C ASN A 259 8.00 13.81 -11.57
N ASN A 260 7.33 14.09 -10.45
CA ASN A 260 6.27 15.09 -10.34
C ASN A 260 5.03 14.78 -11.19
N LYS A 261 4.81 13.51 -11.51
CA LYS A 261 3.62 13.02 -12.21
C LYS A 261 2.54 12.64 -11.21
N ILE A 262 1.30 12.71 -11.62
CA ILE A 262 0.14 12.37 -10.78
C ILE A 262 -0.30 10.95 -11.11
N VAL A 263 -0.19 10.03 -10.16
CA VAL A 263 -0.66 8.65 -10.29
C VAL A 263 -1.98 8.51 -9.55
N ILE A 264 -3.00 8.04 -10.25
CA ILE A 264 -4.38 8.01 -9.77
C ILE A 264 -4.91 6.58 -9.88
N SER A 265 -5.55 6.09 -8.84
CA SER A 265 -6.40 4.90 -8.89
C SER A 265 -7.87 5.32 -8.97
N LYS A 266 -8.51 4.89 -10.03
CA LYS A 266 -9.96 5.03 -10.26
C LYS A 266 -10.65 3.75 -9.78
N SER A 267 -11.77 3.92 -9.14
CA SER A 267 -12.63 2.81 -8.71
C SER A 267 -14.06 3.10 -9.09
N ASN A 268 -14.55 2.45 -10.13
CA ASN A 268 -15.98 2.34 -10.35
C ASN A 268 -16.38 0.88 -10.56
N SER A 269 -17.68 0.61 -10.63
CA SER A 269 -18.21 -0.75 -10.77
C SER A 269 -17.83 -1.44 -12.08
N THR A 270 -17.32 -0.70 -13.06
CA THR A 270 -17.04 -1.20 -14.41
C THR A 270 -15.57 -1.10 -14.81
N ASP A 271 -14.82 -0.15 -14.23
CA ASP A 271 -13.44 0.14 -14.63
C ASP A 271 -12.57 0.39 -13.41
N ASN A 272 -11.75 -0.57 -13.03
CA ASN A 272 -10.72 -0.41 -12.03
C ASN A 272 -9.40 -0.14 -12.73
N GLU A 273 -8.98 1.11 -12.74
CA GLU A 273 -7.84 1.54 -13.52
C GLU A 273 -6.85 2.36 -12.67
N VAL A 274 -5.57 2.12 -12.88
CA VAL A 274 -4.51 3.01 -12.41
C VAL A 274 -3.89 3.67 -13.63
N PHE A 275 -3.86 4.99 -13.65
CA PHE A 275 -3.28 5.76 -14.73
C PHE A 275 -2.41 6.89 -14.19
N ARG A 276 -1.62 7.47 -15.06
CA ARG A 276 -0.67 8.52 -14.70
C ARG A 276 -0.86 9.74 -15.58
N LEU A 277 -0.84 10.92 -14.96
CA LEU A 277 -0.85 12.18 -15.66
C LEU A 277 0.52 12.86 -15.58
N ASN A 278 0.86 13.60 -16.61
CA ASN A 278 2.01 14.51 -16.61
C ASN A 278 1.75 15.68 -15.65
N PRO A 279 2.79 16.45 -15.23
CA PRO A 279 2.63 17.58 -14.33
C PRO A 279 1.71 18.68 -14.84
N ASN A 280 1.48 18.73 -16.15
CA ASN A 280 0.53 19.65 -16.79
C ASN A 280 -0.90 19.10 -16.87
N GLY A 281 -1.16 17.92 -16.31
CA GLY A 281 -2.47 17.27 -16.26
C GLY A 281 -2.86 16.46 -17.51
N THR A 282 -2.02 16.37 -18.54
CA THR A 282 -2.26 15.51 -19.70
C THR A 282 -1.98 14.04 -19.37
N LEU A 283 -2.68 13.11 -20.04
CA LEU A 283 -2.44 11.68 -19.86
C LEU A 283 -1.00 11.32 -20.26
N ASP A 284 -0.32 10.58 -19.40
CA ASP A 284 0.98 9.99 -19.70
C ASP A 284 0.80 8.65 -20.41
N THR A 285 0.89 8.68 -21.73
CA THR A 285 0.72 7.49 -22.58
C THR A 285 1.88 6.50 -22.49
N THR A 286 2.97 6.84 -21.79
CA THR A 286 4.10 5.91 -21.54
C THR A 286 3.84 4.99 -20.35
N PHE A 287 2.78 5.26 -19.56
CA PHE A 287 2.36 4.43 -18.44
C PHE A 287 1.18 3.56 -18.86
N ASN A 288 1.37 2.26 -18.82
CA ASN A 288 0.34 1.27 -19.14
C ASN A 288 0.22 0.29 -17.97
N CYS A 289 -0.80 0.49 -17.14
CA CYS A 289 -1.00 -0.35 -15.95
C CYS A 289 -1.49 -1.74 -16.34
N ALA A 290 -0.70 -2.76 -15.96
CA ALA A 290 -1.01 -4.15 -16.22
C ALA A 290 -1.94 -4.79 -15.18
N LEU A 291 -2.47 -4.02 -14.21
CA LEU A 291 -3.23 -4.57 -13.09
C LEU A 291 -4.51 -5.29 -13.54
N SER A 292 -5.27 -4.70 -14.45
CA SER A 292 -6.50 -5.29 -15.00
C SER A 292 -6.25 -6.56 -15.84
N VAL A 293 -5.03 -6.72 -16.36
CA VAL A 293 -4.63 -7.94 -17.11
C VAL A 293 -4.44 -9.11 -16.15
N ILE A 294 -3.98 -8.85 -14.93
CA ILE A 294 -3.73 -9.90 -13.93
C ILE A 294 -5.02 -10.32 -13.26
N HIS A 295 -5.81 -9.36 -12.86
CA HIS A 295 -7.09 -9.59 -12.23
C HIS A 295 -8.10 -8.50 -12.63
N PRO A 296 -9.09 -8.83 -13.47
CA PRO A 296 -10.03 -7.83 -14.03
C PRO A 296 -10.80 -7.02 -12.97
N THR A 297 -10.94 -7.57 -11.76
CA THR A 297 -11.66 -6.93 -10.64
C THR A 297 -10.74 -6.39 -9.56
N ALA A 298 -9.42 -6.31 -9.82
CA ALA A 298 -8.46 -5.75 -8.86
C ALA A 298 -8.67 -4.25 -8.71
N LEU A 299 -8.90 -3.81 -7.48
CA LEU A 299 -9.11 -2.42 -7.11
C LEU A 299 -7.93 -1.93 -6.27
N ALA A 300 -7.11 -1.02 -6.82
CA ALA A 300 -6.04 -0.38 -6.07
C ALA A 300 -6.62 0.61 -5.06
N LYS A 301 -6.36 0.40 -3.77
CA LYS A 301 -6.82 1.25 -2.66
C LYS A 301 -5.75 2.19 -2.15
N SER A 302 -4.51 1.73 -2.16
CA SER A 302 -3.36 2.48 -1.69
C SER A 302 -2.20 2.29 -2.65
N ILE A 303 -1.52 3.38 -2.98
CA ILE A 303 -0.35 3.40 -3.87
C ILE A 303 0.77 4.15 -3.14
N ILE A 304 1.96 3.56 -3.12
CA ILE A 304 3.19 4.18 -2.59
C ILE A 304 4.26 4.09 -3.66
N GLU A 305 4.89 5.22 -3.99
CA GLU A 305 6.12 5.19 -4.77
C GLU A 305 7.31 5.01 -3.84
N LYS A 306 8.15 4.05 -4.17
CA LYS A 306 9.41 3.79 -3.49
C LYS A 306 10.42 3.19 -4.46
N ASP A 307 11.65 3.72 -4.42
CA ASP A 307 12.79 3.21 -5.21
C ASP A 307 12.46 3.08 -6.71
N GLY A 308 11.76 4.07 -7.26
CA GLY A 308 11.36 4.12 -8.68
C GLY A 308 10.31 3.09 -9.09
N HIS A 309 9.53 2.56 -8.14
CA HIS A 309 8.44 1.62 -8.40
C HIS A 309 7.18 2.06 -7.65
N TYR A 310 6.02 1.60 -8.12
CA TYR A 310 4.74 1.79 -7.44
C TYR A 310 4.34 0.49 -6.74
N TYR A 311 4.24 0.53 -5.43
CA TYR A 311 3.67 -0.55 -4.63
C TYR A 311 2.18 -0.29 -4.46
N ILE A 312 1.37 -1.28 -4.74
CA ILE A 312 -0.08 -1.21 -4.71
C ILE A 312 -0.62 -2.22 -3.72
N GLY A 313 -1.46 -1.76 -2.83
CA GLY A 313 -2.32 -2.58 -2.00
C GLY A 313 -3.78 -2.37 -2.38
N GLY A 314 -4.57 -3.43 -2.36
CA GLY A 314 -5.95 -3.32 -2.76
C GLY A 314 -6.76 -4.58 -2.53
N ASN A 315 -7.94 -4.63 -3.13
CA ASN A 315 -8.90 -5.72 -3.02
C ASN A 315 -9.21 -6.34 -4.37
N GLN A 316 -9.41 -7.65 -4.40
CA GLN A 316 -10.06 -8.35 -5.50
C GLN A 316 -11.56 -8.40 -5.21
N SER A 317 -12.41 -7.96 -6.11
CA SER A 317 -13.84 -8.22 -6.02
C SER A 317 -14.18 -9.52 -6.74
N SER A 318 -14.87 -10.42 -6.10
CA SER A 318 -15.36 -11.64 -6.73
C SER A 318 -16.48 -11.40 -7.75
N HIS A 319 -17.13 -10.22 -7.63
CA HIS A 319 -18.21 -9.79 -8.54
C HIS A 319 -18.20 -8.28 -8.73
N PRO A 320 -18.40 -7.77 -9.96
CA PRO A 320 -18.50 -6.32 -10.21
C PRO A 320 -19.71 -5.65 -9.55
N TYR A 321 -20.62 -6.42 -8.93
CA TYR A 321 -21.87 -5.95 -8.33
C TYR A 321 -22.04 -6.23 -6.83
N ILE A 322 -21.05 -6.80 -6.13
CA ILE A 322 -21.18 -7.04 -4.69
C ILE A 322 -20.79 -5.79 -3.93
N PRO A 323 -21.67 -5.25 -3.06
CA PRO A 323 -21.35 -4.10 -2.20
C PRO A 323 -20.23 -4.45 -1.23
N TYR A 324 -19.48 -3.42 -0.83
CA TYR A 324 -18.42 -3.49 0.17
C TYR A 324 -18.80 -4.35 1.38
N GLY A 325 -17.93 -5.27 1.79
CA GLY A 325 -18.06 -6.02 3.03
C GLY A 325 -18.52 -7.46 2.90
N SER A 326 -18.54 -8.06 1.70
CA SER A 326 -18.69 -9.51 1.60
C SER A 326 -17.33 -10.18 1.88
N ASP A 327 -17.36 -11.29 2.62
CA ASP A 327 -16.19 -12.08 3.08
C ASP A 327 -15.35 -12.72 1.95
N GLU A 328 -15.58 -12.34 0.69
CA GLU A 328 -15.00 -12.98 -0.49
C GLU A 328 -14.12 -12.06 -1.36
N SER A 329 -13.61 -10.96 -0.81
CA SER A 329 -12.76 -10.01 -1.55
C SER A 329 -11.32 -10.05 -1.06
N PRO A 330 -10.49 -11.02 -1.50
CA PRO A 330 -9.10 -11.12 -1.06
C PRO A 330 -8.36 -9.79 -1.17
N ILE A 331 -7.50 -9.49 -0.22
CA ILE A 331 -6.54 -8.41 -0.37
C ILE A 331 -5.44 -8.82 -1.32
N PHE A 332 -4.83 -7.85 -2.00
CA PHE A 332 -3.67 -8.12 -2.83
C PHE A 332 -2.58 -7.07 -2.67
N PHE A 333 -1.35 -7.46 -3.00
CA PHE A 333 -0.20 -6.58 -3.15
C PHE A 333 0.50 -6.86 -4.47
N THR A 334 0.95 -5.80 -5.13
CA THR A 334 1.79 -5.88 -6.32
C THR A 334 2.74 -4.70 -6.40
N LYS A 335 3.75 -4.83 -7.24
CA LYS A 335 4.75 -3.80 -7.52
C LYS A 335 4.79 -3.54 -9.02
N LEU A 336 4.63 -2.30 -9.42
CA LEU A 336 4.73 -1.88 -10.82
C LEU A 336 6.02 -1.12 -11.06
N THR A 337 6.54 -1.28 -12.25
CA THR A 337 7.63 -0.45 -12.81
C THR A 337 7.12 0.95 -13.13
N GLN A 338 8.02 1.87 -13.45
CA GLN A 338 7.67 3.21 -13.93
C GLN A 338 6.88 3.22 -15.25
N SER A 339 6.88 2.13 -16.00
CA SER A 339 6.04 1.98 -17.21
C SER A 339 4.65 1.37 -16.93
N GLY A 340 4.37 0.97 -15.69
CA GLY A 340 3.12 0.32 -15.31
C GLY A 340 3.11 -1.20 -15.45
N SER A 341 4.21 -1.81 -15.91
CA SER A 341 4.35 -3.27 -15.98
C SER A 341 4.56 -3.85 -14.58
N ILE A 342 4.13 -5.10 -14.36
CA ILE A 342 4.44 -5.80 -13.11
C ILE A 342 5.94 -6.04 -12.99
N ALA A 343 6.49 -5.67 -11.84
CA ALA A 343 7.89 -5.93 -11.55
C ALA A 343 8.10 -7.43 -11.31
N SER A 344 8.98 -8.04 -12.09
CA SER A 344 9.23 -9.49 -12.08
C SER A 344 9.86 -9.99 -10.78
N ASP A 345 10.51 -9.09 -10.03
CA ASP A 345 11.11 -9.36 -8.73
C ASP A 345 10.12 -9.38 -7.58
N PHE A 346 8.85 -9.04 -7.81
CA PHE A 346 7.82 -8.97 -6.79
C PHE A 346 6.56 -9.76 -7.17
N GLY A 347 6.08 -9.61 -8.40
CA GLY A 347 4.89 -10.30 -8.90
C GLY A 347 3.58 -9.76 -8.31
N TYR A 348 2.64 -10.67 -8.13
CA TYR A 348 1.31 -10.41 -7.59
C TYR A 348 1.01 -11.43 -6.46
N TYR A 349 0.60 -10.92 -5.31
CA TYR A 349 0.27 -11.73 -4.13
C TYR A 349 -1.15 -11.43 -3.67
N ALA A 350 -1.92 -12.45 -3.35
CA ALA A 350 -3.26 -12.31 -2.78
C ALA A 350 -3.39 -13.12 -1.49
N ASP A 351 -4.13 -12.56 -0.52
CA ASP A 351 -4.45 -13.22 0.75
C ASP A 351 -5.96 -13.16 0.99
N SER A 352 -6.60 -14.33 1.00
CA SER A 352 -8.04 -14.49 1.23
C SER A 352 -8.42 -14.47 2.72
N SER A 353 -7.45 -14.38 3.62
CA SER A 353 -7.72 -14.27 5.07
C SER A 353 -8.33 -12.93 5.46
N PHE A 354 -8.27 -11.92 4.58
CA PHE A 354 -8.72 -10.57 4.83
C PHE A 354 -9.49 -10.02 3.63
N ALA A 355 -10.46 -9.15 3.90
CA ALA A 355 -11.41 -8.66 2.91
C ALA A 355 -11.21 -7.18 2.52
N ASN A 356 -10.36 -6.42 3.18
CA ASN A 356 -10.18 -5.00 2.89
C ASN A 356 -8.74 -4.53 3.10
N VAL A 357 -8.27 -3.64 2.22
CA VAL A 357 -7.06 -2.83 2.41
C VAL A 357 -7.50 -1.37 2.42
N ASP A 358 -7.17 -0.63 3.47
CA ASP A 358 -7.41 0.82 3.53
C ASP A 358 -6.13 1.60 3.19
N GLU A 359 -5.01 1.21 3.75
CA GLU A 359 -3.73 1.90 3.57
C GLU A 359 -2.56 0.91 3.66
N ILE A 360 -1.47 1.20 2.95
CA ILE A 360 -0.21 0.46 3.08
C ILE A 360 0.95 1.37 3.45
N ILE A 361 1.92 0.82 4.17
CA ILE A 361 3.27 1.38 4.36
C ILE A 361 4.26 0.39 3.78
N VAL A 362 5.21 0.89 2.98
CA VAL A 362 6.21 0.06 2.32
C VAL A 362 7.58 0.39 2.88
N ASN A 363 8.20 -0.57 3.54
CA ASN A 363 9.57 -0.52 4.01
C ASN A 363 10.50 -1.27 3.03
N ASN A 364 11.78 -1.42 3.37
CA ASN A 364 12.74 -2.05 2.47
C ASN A 364 12.44 -3.53 2.21
N ASN A 365 11.88 -4.24 3.17
CA ASN A 365 11.64 -5.68 3.12
C ASN A 365 10.24 -6.10 3.61
N ASN A 366 9.34 -5.16 3.81
CA ASN A 366 8.00 -5.49 4.26
C ASN A 366 6.95 -4.47 3.79
N ILE A 367 5.72 -4.95 3.72
CA ILE A 367 4.51 -4.14 3.60
C ILE A 367 3.73 -4.29 4.92
N ILE A 368 3.31 -3.17 5.47
CA ILE A 368 2.37 -3.09 6.57
C ILE A 368 1.05 -2.60 5.99
N SER A 369 -0.04 -3.27 6.28
CA SER A 369 -1.36 -2.91 5.76
C SER A 369 -2.37 -2.75 6.88
N ASN A 370 -3.12 -1.66 6.82
CA ASN A 370 -4.37 -1.50 7.54
C ASN A 370 -5.48 -2.23 6.78
N ILE A 371 -6.18 -3.14 7.47
CA ILE A 371 -7.22 -4.00 6.88
C ILE A 371 -8.61 -3.70 7.46
N GLY A 372 -8.85 -2.46 7.88
CA GLY A 372 -10.17 -1.99 8.37
C GLY A 372 -10.51 -2.35 9.81
N GLY A 373 -9.85 -3.32 10.42
CA GLY A 373 -10.06 -3.72 11.83
C GLY A 373 -8.78 -4.09 12.53
N GLY A 374 -7.68 -4.16 11.80
CA GLY A 374 -6.37 -4.53 12.33
C GLY A 374 -5.24 -4.14 11.40
N ILE A 375 -4.03 -4.43 11.83
CA ILE A 375 -2.81 -4.18 11.07
C ILE A 375 -2.10 -5.51 10.84
N VAL A 376 -1.73 -5.77 9.60
CA VAL A 376 -1.00 -6.97 9.18
C VAL A 376 0.35 -6.57 8.58
N LYS A 377 1.32 -7.48 8.65
CA LYS A 377 2.64 -7.28 8.08
C LYS A 377 3.01 -8.45 7.18
N TYR A 378 3.51 -8.12 6.00
CA TYR A 378 4.04 -9.07 5.04
C TYR A 378 5.51 -8.81 4.79
N LEU A 379 6.30 -9.87 4.78
CA LEU A 379 7.70 -9.82 4.42
C LEU A 379 7.83 -10.08 2.92
N PHE A 380 8.74 -9.39 2.26
CA PHE A 380 9.18 -9.72 0.91
C PHE A 380 10.70 -9.71 0.83
N ASN A 381 11.24 -10.63 0.08
CA ASN A 381 12.66 -10.70 -0.12
C ASN A 381 13.08 -9.67 -1.18
N THR A 382 13.90 -8.71 -0.77
CA THR A 382 14.56 -7.79 -1.71
C THR A 382 15.78 -8.42 -2.38
N THR A 383 16.12 -9.64 -1.99
CA THR A 383 17.13 -10.38 -2.71
C THR A 383 16.57 -10.64 -4.13
N THR A 384 16.90 -9.74 -5.06
CA THR A 384 17.13 -10.19 -6.41
C THR A 384 17.76 -11.58 -6.28
N LEU A 385 17.27 -12.58 -7.02
CA LEU A 385 18.10 -13.65 -7.48
C LEU A 385 19.20 -13.01 -8.35
N SER A 386 20.05 -12.17 -7.76
CA SER A 386 21.38 -12.03 -8.24
C SER A 386 21.91 -13.46 -8.13
N THR A 387 22.11 -14.11 -9.23
CA THR A 387 23.21 -15.04 -9.33
C THR A 387 24.38 -14.25 -8.73
N VAL A 388 24.61 -14.42 -7.43
CA VAL A 388 25.90 -14.13 -6.88
C VAL A 388 26.77 -14.97 -7.80
N ASP A 389 27.62 -14.35 -8.60
CA ASP A 389 28.79 -14.99 -9.11
C ASP A 389 29.52 -15.48 -7.85
N VAL A 390 29.10 -16.65 -7.38
CA VAL A 390 29.91 -17.46 -6.52
C VAL A 390 31.15 -17.68 -7.37
N THR A 391 32.20 -16.97 -7.02
CA THR A 391 33.54 -17.24 -7.51
C THR A 391 33.64 -18.74 -7.69
N LYS A 392 33.70 -19.15 -8.93
CA LYS A 392 33.67 -20.53 -9.42
C LYS A 392 34.67 -21.38 -8.67
N THR A 393 34.28 -21.97 -7.58
CA THR A 393 34.65 -23.34 -7.30
C THR A 393 33.56 -24.16 -7.96
N SER A 394 33.75 -24.48 -9.22
CA SER A 394 32.79 -25.17 -10.06
C SER A 394 32.61 -26.58 -9.54
N LEU A 395 31.62 -26.77 -8.66
CA LEU A 395 31.08 -28.11 -8.49
C LEU A 395 30.52 -28.51 -9.85
N THR A 396 31.17 -29.42 -10.49
CA THR A 396 30.71 -29.97 -11.75
C THR A 396 30.24 -31.39 -11.51
N ILE A 397 29.00 -31.69 -11.86
CA ILE A 397 28.53 -33.03 -12.12
C ILE A 397 27.98 -33.06 -13.55
N SER A 398 28.37 -34.04 -14.33
CA SER A 398 27.82 -34.31 -15.67
C SER A 398 27.21 -35.69 -15.69
N PHE A 399 26.02 -35.79 -16.24
CA PHE A 399 25.33 -37.05 -16.49
C PHE A 399 25.45 -37.40 -17.98
N GLU A 400 25.62 -38.67 -18.28
CA GLU A 400 25.37 -39.16 -19.64
C GLU A 400 23.86 -39.07 -19.90
N ASN A 401 23.48 -38.34 -20.93
CA ASN A 401 22.12 -38.14 -21.39
C ASN A 401 21.96 -38.42 -22.89
N PRO A 402 20.97 -39.18 -23.30
CA PRO A 402 19.98 -39.89 -22.49
C PRO A 402 20.56 -41.06 -21.71
N VAL A 403 19.90 -41.47 -20.60
CA VAL A 403 20.27 -42.62 -19.80
C VAL A 403 19.34 -43.81 -20.09
N GLU A 404 19.92 -44.99 -20.29
CA GLU A 404 19.17 -46.23 -20.59
C GLU A 404 18.88 -47.06 -19.31
N GLN A 405 19.89 -47.68 -18.71
CA GLN A 405 19.76 -48.59 -17.58
C GLN A 405 20.40 -48.05 -16.30
N ASN A 406 21.60 -47.52 -16.39
CA ASN A 406 22.33 -47.01 -15.22
C ASN A 406 22.72 -45.55 -15.45
N LEU A 407 22.57 -44.73 -14.42
CA LEU A 407 22.99 -43.34 -14.42
C LEU A 407 24.50 -43.27 -14.29
N ILE A 408 25.19 -42.95 -15.39
CA ILE A 408 26.63 -42.72 -15.39
C ILE A 408 26.87 -41.22 -15.19
N TYR A 409 27.72 -40.87 -14.21
CA TYR A 409 28.07 -39.48 -13.95
C TYR A 409 29.55 -39.30 -13.71
N LYS A 410 30.03 -38.08 -13.96
CA LYS A 410 31.36 -37.61 -13.58
C LYS A 410 31.25 -36.44 -12.63
N SER A 411 31.98 -36.51 -11.56
CA SER A 411 32.00 -35.47 -10.52
C SER A 411 33.40 -35.33 -9.94
N GLU A 412 33.81 -34.10 -9.64
CA GLU A 412 35.07 -33.82 -8.93
C GLU A 412 34.92 -33.99 -7.42
N GLU A 413 33.73 -33.88 -6.90
CA GLU A 413 33.40 -34.05 -5.50
C GLU A 413 32.65 -35.37 -5.28
N LYS A 414 32.81 -35.96 -4.13
CA LYS A 414 32.16 -37.20 -3.75
C LYS A 414 30.65 -37.00 -3.56
N VAL A 415 29.85 -37.79 -4.28
CA VAL A 415 28.40 -37.76 -4.25
C VAL A 415 27.88 -38.59 -3.09
N SER A 416 27.05 -38.02 -2.22
CA SER A 416 26.37 -38.70 -1.13
C SER A 416 25.11 -39.43 -1.58
N LYS A 417 24.29 -38.76 -2.43
CA LYS A 417 23.07 -39.33 -3.05
C LYS A 417 22.60 -38.53 -4.23
N ILE A 418 21.83 -39.18 -5.14
CA ILE A 418 21.11 -38.53 -6.23
C ILE A 418 19.63 -38.85 -6.06
N GLU A 419 18.80 -37.82 -5.89
CA GLU A 419 17.34 -37.92 -5.85
C GLU A 419 16.79 -37.58 -7.23
N VAL A 420 16.02 -38.46 -7.82
CA VAL A 420 15.39 -38.25 -9.13
C VAL A 420 13.92 -37.90 -8.94
N TYR A 421 13.51 -36.76 -9.51
CA TYR A 421 12.16 -36.24 -9.43
C TYR A 421 11.53 -36.20 -10.82
N SER A 422 10.24 -36.51 -10.90
CA SER A 422 9.41 -36.22 -12.07
C SER A 422 9.20 -34.70 -12.21
N LEU A 423 8.74 -34.24 -13.38
CA LEU A 423 8.55 -32.81 -13.64
C LEU A 423 7.46 -32.15 -12.78
N ASP A 424 6.54 -32.93 -12.21
CA ASP A 424 5.54 -32.50 -11.23
C ASP A 424 6.09 -32.41 -9.79
N GLY A 425 7.41 -32.66 -9.62
CA GLY A 425 8.09 -32.53 -8.32
C GLY A 425 7.99 -33.77 -7.41
N LYS A 426 7.44 -34.88 -7.88
CA LYS A 426 7.36 -36.13 -7.12
C LYS A 426 8.70 -36.84 -7.12
N LEU A 427 9.22 -37.22 -5.95
CA LEU A 427 10.41 -38.08 -5.83
C LEU A 427 10.08 -39.48 -6.37
N VAL A 428 10.78 -39.89 -7.41
CA VAL A 428 10.55 -41.19 -8.07
C VAL A 428 11.65 -42.21 -7.79
N LYS A 429 12.90 -41.77 -7.50
CA LYS A 429 13.98 -42.68 -7.13
C LYS A 429 15.07 -41.96 -6.34
N VAL A 430 15.75 -42.73 -5.46
CA VAL A 430 16.98 -42.30 -4.78
C VAL A 430 18.10 -43.25 -5.16
N LEU A 431 19.20 -42.69 -5.66
CA LEU A 431 20.39 -43.41 -6.09
C LEU A 431 21.53 -43.13 -5.10
N LYS A 432 22.34 -44.14 -4.83
CA LYS A 432 23.55 -44.05 -4.02
C LYS A 432 24.73 -44.64 -4.83
N ASP A 433 25.96 -44.42 -4.37
CA ASP A 433 27.17 -44.81 -5.08
C ASP A 433 27.22 -46.29 -5.53
N ASP A 434 26.56 -47.17 -4.78
CA ASP A 434 26.50 -48.62 -5.04
C ASP A 434 25.30 -49.03 -5.91
N ASN A 435 24.36 -48.14 -6.19
CA ASN A 435 23.17 -48.42 -7.00
C ASN A 435 22.74 -47.19 -7.81
N THR A 436 23.14 -47.15 -9.07
CA THR A 436 22.78 -46.10 -10.03
C THR A 436 21.72 -46.55 -11.04
N ASN A 437 21.07 -47.70 -10.84
CA ASN A 437 20.11 -48.27 -11.76
C ASN A 437 18.83 -47.43 -11.85
N VAL A 438 18.43 -47.05 -13.05
CA VAL A 438 17.25 -46.28 -13.40
C VAL A 438 16.37 -46.96 -14.46
N SER A 439 16.53 -48.27 -14.64
CA SER A 439 15.78 -49.04 -15.64
C SER A 439 14.26 -49.04 -15.39
N GLU A 440 13.81 -48.84 -14.14
CA GLU A 440 12.42 -48.76 -13.75
C GLU A 440 11.74 -47.44 -14.16
N LEU A 441 12.54 -46.41 -14.49
CA LEU A 441 11.98 -45.12 -14.89
C LEU A 441 11.40 -45.24 -16.30
N VAL A 442 10.20 -44.68 -16.46
CA VAL A 442 9.58 -44.56 -17.79
C VAL A 442 10.35 -43.57 -18.66
N LYS A 443 10.35 -43.77 -19.95
CA LYS A 443 10.94 -42.80 -20.90
C LYS A 443 10.39 -41.40 -20.64
N GLY A 444 11.28 -40.41 -20.49
CA GLY A 444 10.87 -39.06 -20.21
C GLY A 444 11.98 -38.18 -19.65
N VAL A 445 11.57 -36.99 -19.20
CA VAL A 445 12.44 -35.98 -18.60
C VAL A 445 12.24 -35.96 -17.10
N TYR A 446 13.35 -35.93 -16.38
CA TYR A 446 13.42 -35.92 -14.92
C TYR A 446 14.37 -34.82 -14.43
N ILE A 447 14.32 -34.53 -13.16
CA ILE A 447 15.26 -33.64 -12.46
C ILE A 447 16.08 -34.47 -11.49
N ALA A 448 17.39 -34.49 -11.66
CA ALA A 448 18.33 -35.15 -10.77
C ALA A 448 18.90 -34.12 -9.78
N LYS A 449 18.59 -34.28 -8.49
CA LYS A 449 19.12 -33.47 -7.38
C LYS A 449 20.25 -34.25 -6.71
N THR A 450 21.47 -33.81 -6.91
CA THR A 450 22.67 -34.42 -6.35
C THR A 450 23.04 -33.72 -5.05
N THR A 451 23.24 -34.50 -3.99
CA THR A 451 23.80 -34.05 -2.71
C THR A 451 25.22 -34.60 -2.58
N PHE A 452 26.20 -33.75 -2.34
CA PHE A 452 27.59 -34.12 -2.11
C PHE A 452 27.88 -34.33 -0.64
N GLU A 453 28.97 -35.05 -0.30
CA GLU A 453 29.35 -35.33 1.12
C GLU A 453 29.63 -34.03 1.90
N ASN A 454 30.06 -32.98 1.25
CA ASN A 454 30.24 -31.64 1.86
C ASN A 454 28.94 -30.86 2.11
N GLY A 455 27.75 -31.47 1.88
CA GLY A 455 26.43 -30.91 2.08
C GLY A 455 25.94 -29.99 0.95
N LYS A 456 26.76 -29.70 -0.06
CA LYS A 456 26.35 -28.91 -1.22
C LYS A 456 25.37 -29.70 -2.09
N ILE A 457 24.50 -28.98 -2.80
CA ILE A 457 23.46 -29.57 -3.65
C ILE A 457 23.57 -28.97 -5.06
N LEU A 458 23.41 -29.81 -6.09
CA LEU A 458 23.35 -29.41 -7.48
C LEU A 458 22.20 -30.13 -8.19
N THR A 459 21.46 -29.40 -9.02
CA THR A 459 20.32 -29.94 -9.76
C THR A 459 20.57 -29.88 -11.27
N LYS A 460 20.29 -30.99 -11.94
CA LYS A 460 20.49 -31.14 -13.38
C LYS A 460 19.31 -31.88 -14.03
N LYS A 461 19.09 -31.60 -15.31
CA LYS A 461 18.13 -32.35 -16.13
C LYS A 461 18.68 -33.74 -16.42
N LEU A 462 17.79 -34.75 -16.29
CA LEU A 462 18.07 -36.14 -16.67
C LEU A 462 17.04 -36.56 -17.72
N ILE A 463 17.50 -37.18 -18.81
CA ILE A 463 16.65 -37.70 -19.87
C ILE A 463 16.74 -39.23 -19.82
N LYS A 464 15.62 -39.91 -19.63
CA LYS A 464 15.50 -41.37 -19.67
C LYS A 464 15.03 -41.80 -21.06
N ASP A 465 15.77 -42.66 -21.72
CA ASP A 465 15.44 -43.23 -23.03
C ASP A 465 14.75 -44.59 -22.92
#